data_a93327409d67ec6c00dacf866920e55f
#
_entry.id   a93327409d67ec6c00dacf866920e55f
#
_cell.length_a   1.000
_cell.length_b   1.000
_cell.length_c   1.000
_cell.angle_alpha   90.00
_cell.angle_beta   90.00
_cell.angle_gamma   90.00
#
_symmetry.space_group_name_H-M   'P 1'
#
loop_
_entity.id
_entity.type
_entity.pdbx_description
1 polymer ?
#
loop_
_entity_poly.entity_id
_entity_poly.type
_entity_poly.pdbx_seq_one_letter_code
_entity_poly.pdbx_strand_id
1 'polypeptide(L)'
;EGLGTSLSMEAADKILRKLAYSKNLNRMEIERILTLIVKESGLGVKIGTLNRQINEIKREDGMAGANHTEIAEAVLRDMEELFDFAFDRGHFWKFNGSHWEVIKDAWLIRHISQNYGMYEAAKRNGDMKGILSLMQSLSPQDLKKSNLEGVNFVNGFLTDKLELLPHQASFGM
;
A
#
# COMPACT_ATOMS: atom_id res chain seq x y z
N GLU A 1 25.29 -31.04 21.92
CA GLU A 1 23.98 -30.84 22.59
C GLU A 1 23.53 -29.40 22.33
N GLY A 2 22.79 -29.20 21.22
CA GLY A 2 22.22 -27.91 20.86
C GLY A 2 20.81 -27.82 21.47
N LEU A 3 20.67 -27.05 22.51
CA LEU A 3 19.37 -26.59 23.02
C LEU A 3 18.72 -25.73 21.95
N GLY A 4 17.98 -26.36 21.03
CA GLY A 4 17.05 -25.67 20.15
C GLY A 4 15.93 -25.08 20.99
N THR A 5 16.08 -23.83 21.40
CA THR A 5 14.99 -23.05 22.00
C THR A 5 13.97 -22.81 20.89
N SER A 6 12.95 -23.66 20.80
CA SER A 6 11.81 -23.40 19.93
C SER A 6 11.17 -22.09 20.38
N LEU A 7 10.98 -21.18 19.43
CA LEU A 7 10.36 -19.88 19.70
C LEU A 7 8.93 -20.12 20.21
N SER A 8 8.64 -19.70 21.44
CA SER A 8 7.29 -19.82 22.00
C SER A 8 6.31 -18.95 21.24
N MET A 9 5.03 -19.34 21.23
CA MET A 9 3.95 -18.60 20.59
C MET A 9 3.89 -17.14 21.12
N GLU A 10 4.10 -16.96 22.43
CA GLU A 10 4.13 -15.64 23.08
C GLU A 10 5.33 -14.79 22.61
N ALA A 11 6.50 -15.41 22.43
CA ALA A 11 7.68 -14.72 21.91
C ALA A 11 7.47 -14.32 20.43
N ALA A 12 6.82 -15.17 19.64
CA ALA A 12 6.46 -14.87 18.26
C ALA A 12 5.49 -13.68 18.17
N ASP A 13 4.42 -13.65 18.99
CA ASP A 13 3.46 -12.53 19.02
C ASP A 13 4.17 -11.22 19.42
N LYS A 14 5.07 -11.27 20.39
CA LYS A 14 5.85 -10.09 20.83
C LYS A 14 6.76 -9.54 19.73
N ILE A 15 7.32 -10.42 18.89
CA ILE A 15 8.13 -10.03 17.72
C ILE A 15 7.22 -9.44 16.64
N LEU A 16 6.07 -10.06 16.35
CA LEU A 16 5.12 -9.57 15.36
C LEU A 16 4.61 -8.17 15.72
N ARG A 17 4.31 -7.90 17.01
CA ARG A 17 3.96 -6.55 17.48
C ARG A 17 5.08 -5.55 17.26
N LYS A 18 6.35 -5.92 17.55
CA LYS A 18 7.50 -5.05 17.26
C LYS A 18 7.68 -4.79 15.76
N LEU A 19 7.46 -5.78 14.90
CA LEU A 19 7.51 -5.62 13.45
C LEU A 19 6.38 -4.72 12.94
N ALA A 20 5.18 -4.85 13.51
CA ALA A 20 4.04 -4.00 13.16
C ALA A 20 4.33 -2.50 13.38
N TYR A 21 5.12 -2.15 14.41
CA TYR A 21 5.46 -0.75 14.76
C TYR A 21 6.83 -0.29 14.27
N SER A 22 7.57 -1.13 13.57
CA SER A 22 8.89 -0.76 13.07
C SER A 22 8.77 0.17 11.87
N LYS A 23 9.17 1.44 12.06
CA LYS A 23 9.22 2.46 10.99
C LYS A 23 10.47 2.33 10.09
N ASN A 24 11.46 1.54 10.50
CA ASN A 24 12.78 1.50 9.88
C ASN A 24 13.04 0.23 9.07
N LEU A 25 12.11 -0.72 9.04
CA LEU A 25 12.26 -1.97 8.30
C LEU A 25 11.52 -1.89 6.96
N ASN A 26 12.25 -2.16 5.89
CA ASN A 26 11.63 -2.31 4.57
C ASN A 26 10.95 -3.69 4.43
N ARG A 27 10.14 -3.86 3.39
CA ARG A 27 9.37 -5.09 3.14
C ARG A 27 10.24 -6.35 3.08
N MET A 28 11.41 -6.26 2.46
CA MET A 28 12.32 -7.42 2.33
C MET A 28 12.91 -7.83 3.68
N GLU A 29 13.22 -6.88 4.54
CA GLU A 29 13.69 -7.14 5.90
C GLU A 29 12.62 -7.79 6.75
N ILE A 30 11.38 -7.31 6.66
CA ILE A 30 10.23 -7.94 7.33
C ILE A 30 10.06 -9.38 6.84
N GLU A 31 10.08 -9.64 5.53
CA GLU A 31 9.97 -11.00 4.98
C GLU A 31 11.10 -11.93 5.44
N ARG A 32 12.33 -11.42 5.55
CA ARG A 32 13.46 -12.18 6.10
C ARG A 32 13.24 -12.57 7.56
N ILE A 33 12.78 -11.63 8.38
CA ILE A 33 12.51 -11.89 9.80
C ILE A 33 11.34 -12.90 9.94
N LEU A 34 10.29 -12.76 9.14
CA LEU A 34 9.18 -13.72 9.15
C LEU A 34 9.60 -15.12 8.70
N THR A 35 10.50 -15.21 7.72
CA THR A 35 11.09 -16.49 7.29
C THR A 35 11.86 -17.16 8.43
N LEU A 36 12.63 -16.38 9.20
CA LEU A 36 13.33 -16.87 10.38
C LEU A 36 12.35 -17.34 11.46
N ILE A 37 11.31 -16.57 11.74
CA ILE A 37 10.27 -16.95 12.71
C ILE A 37 9.64 -18.29 12.33
N VAL A 38 9.25 -18.47 11.07
CA VAL A 38 8.66 -19.72 10.57
C VAL A 38 9.63 -20.90 10.73
N LYS A 39 10.90 -20.69 10.41
CA LYS A 39 11.95 -21.73 10.47
C LYS A 39 12.25 -22.15 11.90
N GLU A 40 12.40 -21.17 12.81
CA GLU A 40 12.83 -21.42 14.19
C GLU A 40 11.65 -21.83 15.12
N SER A 41 10.43 -21.42 14.79
CA SER A 41 9.27 -21.76 15.63
C SER A 41 8.78 -23.20 15.45
N GLY A 42 9.06 -23.84 14.31
CA GLY A 42 8.55 -25.18 13.99
C GLY A 42 7.01 -25.27 13.91
N LEU A 43 6.31 -24.14 13.95
CA LEU A 43 4.84 -24.08 14.10
C LEU A 43 4.06 -24.41 12.82
N GLY A 44 4.71 -24.68 11.69
CA GLY A 44 4.04 -24.98 10.42
C GLY A 44 3.22 -23.78 9.85
N VAL A 45 3.41 -22.58 10.40
CA VAL A 45 2.67 -21.38 10.01
C VAL A 45 3.25 -20.81 8.71
N LYS A 46 2.40 -20.43 7.77
CA LYS A 46 2.84 -19.81 6.52
C LYS A 46 3.17 -18.33 6.72
N ILE A 47 4.21 -17.82 6.03
CA ILE A 47 4.61 -16.39 6.06
C ILE A 47 3.42 -15.47 5.75
N GLY A 48 2.54 -15.85 4.81
CA GLY A 48 1.33 -15.09 4.50
C GLY A 48 0.37 -14.92 5.70
N THR A 49 0.30 -15.91 6.60
CA THR A 49 -0.49 -15.83 7.84
C THR A 49 0.14 -14.83 8.81
N LEU A 50 1.46 -14.83 8.96
CA LEU A 50 2.18 -13.90 9.83
C LEU A 50 2.08 -12.46 9.31
N ASN A 51 2.18 -12.26 8.01
CA ASN A 51 1.95 -10.95 7.37
C ASN A 51 0.52 -10.44 7.63
N ARG A 52 -0.47 -11.34 7.57
CA ARG A 52 -1.85 -10.98 7.92
C ARG A 52 -1.98 -10.56 9.38
N GLN A 53 -1.36 -11.29 10.31
CA GLN A 53 -1.34 -10.94 11.73
C GLN A 53 -0.66 -9.59 11.99
N ILE A 54 0.47 -9.28 11.35
CA ILE A 54 1.11 -7.95 11.45
C ILE A 54 0.16 -6.85 11.01
N ASN A 55 -0.53 -7.05 9.89
CA ASN A 55 -1.51 -6.09 9.40
C ASN A 55 -2.71 -5.96 10.34
N GLU A 56 -3.17 -7.04 10.96
CA GLU A 56 -4.21 -7.03 11.97
C GLU A 56 -3.77 -6.24 13.22
N ILE A 57 -2.56 -6.47 13.74
CA ILE A 57 -2.00 -5.73 14.87
C ILE A 57 -1.92 -4.22 14.57
N LYS A 58 -1.39 -3.84 13.39
CA LYS A 58 -1.33 -2.43 12.96
C LYS A 58 -2.71 -1.75 12.94
N ARG A 59 -3.74 -2.52 12.63
CA ARG A 59 -5.11 -2.04 12.52
C ARG A 59 -5.82 -1.94 13.87
N GLU A 60 -5.63 -2.94 14.75
CA GLU A 60 -6.28 -2.97 16.05
C GLU A 60 -5.88 -1.78 16.93
N ASP A 61 -4.62 -1.37 16.92
CA ASP A 61 -4.10 -0.30 17.77
C ASP A 61 -4.28 1.11 17.21
N GLY A 62 -4.50 1.24 15.89
CA GLY A 62 -4.62 2.55 15.24
C GLY A 62 -6.01 2.92 14.74
N MET A 63 -6.91 1.95 14.59
CA MET A 63 -8.16 2.17 13.88
C MET A 63 -9.40 1.51 14.53
N ALA A 64 -9.32 1.09 15.79
CA ALA A 64 -10.49 0.60 16.51
C ALA A 64 -11.54 1.73 16.62
N GLY A 65 -12.68 1.56 15.92
CA GLY A 65 -13.70 2.60 15.82
C GLY A 65 -13.49 3.63 14.70
N ALA A 66 -12.56 3.35 13.78
CA ALA A 66 -12.31 4.23 12.63
C ALA A 66 -13.59 4.54 11.85
N ASN A 67 -13.77 5.80 11.51
CA ASN A 67 -14.83 6.29 10.64
C ASN A 67 -14.39 6.25 9.16
N HIS A 68 -15.31 6.59 8.25
CA HIS A 68 -15.03 6.59 6.80
C HIS A 68 -13.85 7.47 6.41
N THR A 69 -13.68 8.63 7.04
CA THR A 69 -12.60 9.59 6.73
C THR A 69 -11.24 9.01 7.12
N GLU A 70 -11.13 8.47 8.32
CA GLU A 70 -9.88 7.85 8.80
C GLU A 70 -9.47 6.65 7.94
N ILE A 71 -10.46 5.86 7.47
CA ILE A 71 -10.20 4.76 6.54
C ILE A 71 -9.77 5.31 5.17
N ALA A 72 -10.41 6.36 4.66
CA ALA A 72 -10.03 6.98 3.39
C ALA A 72 -8.59 7.50 3.42
N GLU A 73 -8.19 8.19 4.49
CA GLU A 73 -6.81 8.65 4.69
C GLU A 73 -5.81 7.49 4.80
N ALA A 74 -6.20 6.39 5.45
CA ALA A 74 -5.35 5.22 5.56
C ALA A 74 -5.15 4.53 4.19
N VAL A 75 -6.22 4.41 3.40
CA VAL A 75 -6.14 3.86 2.03
C VAL A 75 -5.26 4.74 1.14
N LEU A 76 -5.37 6.06 1.25
CA LEU A 76 -4.52 6.99 0.49
C LEU A 76 -3.05 6.80 0.84
N ARG A 77 -2.71 6.65 2.13
CA ARG A 77 -1.33 6.34 2.56
C ARG A 77 -0.85 4.99 2.03
N ASP A 78 -1.70 3.95 2.05
CA ASP A 78 -1.35 2.65 1.44
C ASP A 78 -1.03 2.82 -0.07
N MET A 79 -1.77 3.67 -0.77
CA MET A 79 -1.55 3.95 -2.18
C MET A 79 -0.24 4.70 -2.42
N GLU A 80 0.11 5.68 -1.56
CA GLU A 80 1.40 6.40 -1.60
C GLU A 80 2.60 5.46 -1.41
N GLU A 81 2.43 4.42 -0.59
CA GLU A 81 3.46 3.40 -0.39
C GLU A 81 3.60 2.42 -1.58
N LEU A 82 2.51 2.23 -2.32
CA LEU A 82 2.46 1.25 -3.42
C LEU A 82 2.83 1.84 -4.78
N PHE A 83 2.50 3.11 -5.01
CA PHE A 83 2.58 3.74 -6.33
C PHE A 83 2.92 5.22 -6.23
N ASP A 84 3.56 5.74 -7.27
CA ASP A 84 3.36 7.15 -7.62
C ASP A 84 1.93 7.27 -8.14
N PHE A 85 1.03 7.97 -7.43
CA PHE A 85 -0.36 8.10 -7.84
C PHE A 85 -0.85 9.55 -7.80
N ALA A 86 -1.92 9.82 -8.51
CA ALA A 86 -2.59 11.12 -8.54
C ALA A 86 -4.09 10.93 -8.74
N PHE A 87 -4.88 11.95 -8.38
CA PHE A 87 -6.30 12.03 -8.70
C PHE A 87 -6.53 13.16 -9.70
N ASP A 88 -7.01 12.83 -10.88
CA ASP A 88 -7.31 13.82 -11.93
C ASP A 88 -8.50 13.38 -12.78
N ARG A 89 -9.31 14.34 -13.23
CA ARG A 89 -10.49 14.10 -14.10
C ARG A 89 -11.44 13.03 -13.58
N GLY A 90 -11.62 12.96 -12.26
CA GLY A 90 -12.52 12.02 -11.62
C GLY A 90 -11.99 10.59 -11.47
N HIS A 91 -10.72 10.33 -11.77
CA HIS A 91 -10.09 9.03 -11.67
C HIS A 91 -8.79 9.09 -10.86
N PHE A 92 -8.48 7.99 -10.18
CA PHE A 92 -7.15 7.75 -9.66
C PHE A 92 -6.26 7.19 -10.76
N TRP A 93 -5.05 7.69 -10.82
CA TRP A 93 -4.02 7.29 -11.79
C TRP A 93 -2.80 6.81 -11.03
N LYS A 94 -2.12 5.80 -11.56
CA LYS A 94 -0.82 5.33 -11.06
C LYS A 94 0.20 5.36 -12.17
N PHE A 95 1.44 5.66 -11.83
CA PHE A 95 2.56 5.56 -12.75
C PHE A 95 3.09 4.12 -12.74
N ASN A 96 3.18 3.48 -13.90
CA ASN A 96 3.64 2.10 -14.03
C ASN A 96 5.13 1.97 -14.40
N GLY A 97 5.89 3.07 -14.29
CA GLY A 97 7.30 3.14 -14.68
C GLY A 97 7.52 3.66 -16.10
N SER A 98 6.47 3.82 -16.91
CA SER A 98 6.53 4.30 -18.28
C SER A 98 5.46 5.37 -18.57
N HIS A 99 4.24 5.15 -18.11
CA HIS A 99 3.12 6.06 -18.31
C HIS A 99 2.13 5.96 -17.17
N TRP A 100 1.20 6.91 -17.13
CA TRP A 100 0.10 6.92 -16.18
C TRP A 100 -1.04 6.04 -16.69
N GLU A 101 -1.59 5.21 -15.82
CA GLU A 101 -2.75 4.37 -16.10
C GLU A 101 -3.84 4.54 -15.04
N VAL A 102 -5.09 4.44 -15.46
CA VAL A 102 -6.24 4.58 -14.54
C VAL A 102 -6.31 3.40 -13.59
N ILE A 103 -6.42 3.70 -12.30
CA ILE A 103 -6.79 2.73 -11.28
C ILE A 103 -8.31 2.56 -11.31
N LYS A 104 -8.78 1.36 -11.63
CA LYS A 104 -10.23 1.08 -11.68
C LYS A 104 -10.83 1.13 -10.28
N ASP A 105 -12.01 1.76 -10.13
CA ASP A 105 -12.76 1.82 -8.86
C ASP A 105 -12.98 0.42 -8.26
N ALA A 106 -13.22 -0.58 -9.10
CA ALA A 106 -13.38 -1.96 -8.67
C ALA A 106 -12.12 -2.51 -7.96
N TRP A 107 -10.93 -2.07 -8.36
CA TRP A 107 -9.69 -2.42 -7.68
C TRP A 107 -9.60 -1.73 -6.31
N LEU A 108 -9.92 -0.45 -6.24
CA LEU A 108 -9.93 0.33 -5.00
C LEU A 108 -10.95 -0.24 -4.00
N ILE A 109 -12.17 -0.53 -4.43
CA ILE A 109 -13.20 -1.17 -3.60
C ILE A 109 -12.71 -2.53 -3.08
N ARG A 110 -12.06 -3.33 -3.93
CA ARG A 110 -11.47 -4.61 -3.51
C ARG A 110 -10.36 -4.40 -2.49
N HIS A 111 -9.48 -3.42 -2.69
CA HIS A 111 -8.41 -3.08 -1.75
C HIS A 111 -8.99 -2.66 -0.39
N ILE A 112 -10.00 -1.78 -0.37
CA ILE A 112 -10.72 -1.39 0.85
C ILE A 112 -11.34 -2.62 1.53
N SER A 113 -12.04 -3.46 0.78
CA SER A 113 -12.66 -4.67 1.33
C SER A 113 -11.67 -5.63 1.95
N GLN A 114 -10.54 -5.88 1.28
CA GLN A 114 -9.53 -6.82 1.73
C GLN A 114 -8.71 -6.31 2.92
N ASN A 115 -8.45 -5.01 2.95
CA ASN A 115 -7.58 -4.40 3.94
C ASN A 115 -8.33 -3.76 5.11
N TYR A 116 -9.55 -3.30 4.90
CA TYR A 116 -10.34 -2.53 5.87
C TYR A 116 -11.74 -3.10 6.14
N GLY A 117 -12.15 -4.16 5.44
CA GLY A 117 -13.49 -4.76 5.57
C GLY A 117 -13.82 -5.35 6.95
N MET A 118 -12.84 -5.44 7.85
CA MET A 118 -13.04 -5.82 9.24
C MET A 118 -13.66 -4.69 10.08
N TYR A 119 -13.46 -3.43 9.69
CA TYR A 119 -14.03 -2.27 10.39
C TYR A 119 -15.51 -2.09 10.04
N GLU A 120 -16.31 -1.71 11.05
CA GLU A 120 -17.77 -1.52 10.86
C GLU A 120 -18.06 -0.51 9.74
N ALA A 121 -17.26 0.56 9.67
CA ALA A 121 -17.37 1.60 8.66
C ALA A 121 -16.90 1.19 7.23
N ALA A 122 -16.49 -0.06 7.01
CA ALA A 122 -16.09 -0.55 5.68
C ALA A 122 -16.68 -1.93 5.35
N LYS A 123 -17.69 -2.40 6.10
CA LYS A 123 -18.26 -3.74 5.91
C LYS A 123 -19.18 -3.82 4.70
N ARG A 124 -19.94 -2.77 4.43
CA ARG A 124 -20.96 -2.78 3.38
C ARG A 124 -20.41 -2.14 2.11
N ASN A 125 -20.92 -2.58 0.98
CA ASN A 125 -20.53 -2.00 -0.32
C ASN A 125 -20.84 -0.49 -0.41
N GLY A 126 -21.91 -0.02 0.25
CA GLY A 126 -22.22 1.40 0.36
C GLY A 126 -21.16 2.19 1.12
N ASP A 127 -20.65 1.62 2.22
CA ASP A 127 -19.59 2.23 3.03
C ASP A 127 -18.29 2.36 2.22
N MET A 128 -17.91 1.30 1.51
CA MET A 128 -16.72 1.30 0.65
C MET A 128 -16.79 2.35 -0.47
N LYS A 129 -17.98 2.54 -1.07
CA LYS A 129 -18.21 3.61 -2.04
C LYS A 129 -18.13 4.99 -1.41
N GLY A 130 -18.64 5.14 -0.18
CA GLY A 130 -18.50 6.36 0.61
C GLY A 130 -17.04 6.69 0.91
N ILE A 131 -16.27 5.69 1.33
CA ILE A 131 -14.81 5.83 1.53
C ILE A 131 -14.12 6.25 0.23
N LEU A 132 -14.43 5.61 -0.90
CA LEU A 132 -13.87 5.97 -2.21
C LEU A 132 -14.19 7.43 -2.58
N SER A 133 -15.42 7.89 -2.34
CA SER A 133 -15.81 9.28 -2.56
C SER A 133 -15.03 10.26 -1.67
N LEU A 134 -14.78 9.88 -0.41
CA LEU A 134 -13.94 10.68 0.50
C LEU A 134 -12.48 10.72 0.04
N MET A 135 -11.92 9.58 -0.41
CA MET A 135 -10.57 9.54 -0.99
C MET A 135 -10.44 10.53 -2.15
N GLN A 136 -11.44 10.57 -3.05
CA GLN A 136 -11.47 11.53 -4.16
C GLN A 136 -11.48 12.99 -3.69
N SER A 137 -12.20 13.27 -2.61
CA SER A 137 -12.30 14.60 -2.03
C SER A 137 -11.04 15.02 -1.25
N LEU A 138 -10.34 14.08 -0.65
CA LEU A 138 -9.13 14.32 0.14
C LEU A 138 -7.87 14.39 -0.72
N SER A 139 -7.90 13.80 -1.93
CA SER A 139 -6.75 13.79 -2.82
C SER A 139 -6.55 15.15 -3.48
N PRO A 140 -5.31 15.66 -3.52
CA PRO A 140 -5.02 16.86 -4.29
C PRO A 140 -5.36 16.59 -5.76
N GLN A 141 -6.18 17.48 -6.33
CA GLN A 141 -6.47 17.45 -7.76
C GLN A 141 -5.25 17.99 -8.49
N ASP A 142 -4.85 17.32 -9.53
CA ASP A 142 -3.89 17.62 -10.58
C ASP A 142 -2.74 16.65 -10.68
N LEU A 143 -2.81 15.84 -11.73
CA LEU A 143 -1.59 15.40 -12.40
C LEU A 143 -0.85 16.68 -12.81
N LYS A 144 0.23 16.99 -12.11
CA LYS A 144 1.06 18.15 -12.46
C LYS A 144 1.39 18.03 -13.94
N LYS A 145 0.86 18.95 -14.74
CA LYS A 145 1.30 19.08 -16.12
C LYS A 145 2.80 19.35 -16.08
N SER A 146 3.56 18.47 -16.68
CA SER A 146 4.98 18.73 -16.92
C SER A 146 5.09 20.00 -17.74
N ASN A 147 6.01 20.89 -17.34
CA ASN A 147 6.41 22.00 -18.18
C ASN A 147 7.36 21.56 -19.33
N LEU A 148 7.62 20.26 -19.44
CA LEU A 148 8.45 19.71 -20.50
C LEU A 148 7.58 19.43 -21.72
N GLU A 149 7.88 20.13 -22.81
CA GLU A 149 7.33 19.81 -24.13
C GLU A 149 8.11 18.65 -24.74
N GLY A 150 7.39 17.67 -25.28
CA GLY A 150 8.03 16.50 -25.86
C GLY A 150 7.03 15.39 -26.16
N VAL A 151 7.59 14.23 -26.53
CA VAL A 151 6.80 13.05 -26.92
C VAL A 151 7.23 11.83 -26.10
N ASN A 152 6.24 11.11 -25.62
CA ASN A 152 6.47 9.88 -24.86
C ASN A 152 6.63 8.69 -25.80
N PHE A 153 7.76 7.98 -25.70
CA PHE A 153 8.06 6.75 -26.43
C PHE A 153 8.14 5.57 -25.49
N VAL A 154 8.18 4.35 -26.01
CA VAL A 154 8.31 3.13 -25.19
C VAL A 154 9.59 3.09 -24.34
N ASN A 155 10.66 3.72 -24.84
CA ASN A 155 11.99 3.72 -24.23
C ASN A 155 12.37 5.02 -23.52
N GLY A 156 11.46 5.99 -23.40
CA GLY A 156 11.71 7.25 -22.73
C GLY A 156 10.86 8.39 -23.25
N PHE A 157 11.09 9.57 -22.67
CA PHE A 157 10.45 10.83 -23.06
C PHE A 157 11.45 11.65 -23.90
N LEU A 158 11.09 11.96 -25.13
CA LEU A 158 11.90 12.80 -26.02
C LEU A 158 11.45 14.25 -25.86
N THR A 159 12.37 15.11 -25.39
CA THR A 159 12.10 16.53 -25.25
C THR A 159 12.09 17.26 -26.59
N ASP A 160 11.59 18.50 -26.62
CA ASP A 160 11.67 19.41 -27.78
C ASP A 160 13.12 19.69 -28.22
N LYS A 161 14.09 19.53 -27.29
CA LYS A 161 15.54 19.63 -27.56
C LYS A 161 16.16 18.35 -28.11
N LEU A 162 15.36 17.34 -28.42
CA LEU A 162 15.78 16.01 -28.89
C LEU A 162 16.61 15.22 -27.87
N GLU A 163 16.47 15.50 -26.57
CA GLU A 163 17.08 14.72 -25.50
C GLU A 163 16.14 13.59 -25.10
N LEU A 164 16.60 12.35 -25.10
CA LEU A 164 15.85 11.20 -24.62
C LEU A 164 16.08 11.03 -23.12
N LEU A 165 15.05 11.30 -22.33
CA LEU A 165 15.06 11.17 -20.88
C LEU A 165 14.37 9.85 -20.46
N PRO A 166 14.79 9.22 -19.34
CA PRO A 166 14.06 8.08 -18.80
C PRO A 166 12.65 8.52 -18.37
N HIS A 167 11.71 7.59 -18.39
CA HIS A 167 10.36 7.86 -17.90
C HIS A 167 10.36 8.27 -16.42
N GLN A 168 9.59 9.29 -16.09
CA GLN A 168 9.39 9.75 -14.71
C GLN A 168 7.92 10.17 -14.50
N ALA A 169 7.38 9.89 -13.32
CA ALA A 169 6.03 10.29 -12.94
C ALA A 169 5.83 11.82 -13.01
N SER A 170 6.90 12.58 -12.79
CA SER A 170 6.89 14.05 -12.84
C SER A 170 6.69 14.64 -14.24
N PHE A 171 6.82 13.85 -15.30
CA PHE A 171 6.64 14.36 -16.68
C PHE A 171 5.16 14.49 -17.08
N GLY A 172 4.24 14.03 -16.22
CA GLY A 172 2.81 14.13 -16.47
C GLY A 172 2.32 13.19 -17.58
N MET A 173 1.12 13.48 -18.07
CA MET A 173 0.52 12.81 -19.22
C MET A 173 0.71 13.65 -20.48
#